data_027f80a8b24255413d99028449403686
#
_entry.id   027f80a8b24255413d99028449403686
#
_cell.length_a   1.000
_cell.length_b   1.000
_cell.length_c   1.000
_cell.angle_alpha   90.00
_cell.angle_beta   90.00
_cell.angle_gamma   90.00
#
_symmetry.space_group_name_H-M   'P 1'
#
loop_
_entity.id
_entity.type
_entity.pdbx_description
1 polymer ?
#
loop_
_entity_poly.entity_id
_entity_poly.type
_entity_poly.pdbx_seq_one_letter_code
_entity_poly.pdbx_strand_id
1 'polypeptide(L)'
;MAIETIRYAVGSETFASELIWDESKSGKRPILLVAPNWFGVTPAWTGRARALAGERYCVFLVDVYGEGKRPTDRSEAAAAANAQRADTPGWRRRMAAALEHAVRESDKRGIADTSKRAAIGFCFGGGCVFELARMGGDIQAAVSVHGDLIGSMPAAPKQIKAAMLAIHGSEDPIAPKSRRDAFEAEMQYCGAKWQMMTFGGLYHSFTDIGVNVPPEAQYNENAARQAYAWSYAFIENAFAGTL
;
A
#
# COMPACT_ATOMS: atom_id res chain seq x y z
N MET A 1 19.56 2.30 10.21
CA MET A 1 18.56 1.80 9.22
C MET A 1 19.29 1.12 8.09
N ALA A 2 19.18 -0.19 7.99
CA ALA A 2 19.66 -0.95 6.86
C ALA A 2 18.67 -0.87 5.68
N ILE A 3 19.16 -0.93 4.47
CA ILE A 3 18.38 -1.00 3.22
C ILE A 3 19.07 -2.02 2.32
N GLU A 4 18.33 -3.02 1.89
CA GLU A 4 18.82 -4.01 0.93
C GLU A 4 17.87 -4.11 -0.26
N THR A 5 18.40 -4.11 -1.47
CA THR A 5 17.62 -4.39 -2.68
C THR A 5 17.40 -5.89 -2.81
N ILE A 6 16.15 -6.30 -2.82
CA ILE A 6 15.72 -7.68 -3.01
C ILE A 6 15.23 -7.85 -4.43
N ARG A 7 15.97 -8.66 -5.21
CA ARG A 7 15.61 -9.02 -6.59
C ARG A 7 14.89 -10.33 -6.63
N TYR A 8 13.79 -10.38 -7.41
CA TYR A 8 13.00 -11.60 -7.61
C TYR A 8 12.31 -11.58 -8.97
N ALA A 9 11.94 -12.74 -9.45
CA ALA A 9 11.25 -12.93 -10.72
C ALA A 9 9.75 -13.17 -10.52
N VAL A 10 8.94 -12.61 -11.41
CA VAL A 10 7.52 -12.95 -11.57
C VAL A 10 7.30 -13.21 -13.07
N GLY A 11 7.13 -14.47 -13.44
CA GLY A 11 7.18 -14.88 -14.83
C GLY A 11 8.56 -14.57 -15.44
N SER A 12 8.58 -13.84 -16.54
CA SER A 12 9.81 -13.42 -17.23
C SER A 12 10.36 -12.08 -16.78
N GLU A 13 9.70 -11.38 -15.85
CA GLU A 13 10.10 -10.04 -15.41
C GLU A 13 10.85 -10.11 -14.07
N THR A 14 11.89 -9.28 -13.92
CA THR A 14 12.60 -9.09 -12.65
C THR A 14 12.09 -7.85 -11.95
N PHE A 15 11.95 -7.94 -10.64
CA PHE A 15 11.54 -6.85 -9.73
C PHE A 15 12.65 -6.56 -8.74
N ALA A 16 12.79 -5.29 -8.34
CA ALA A 16 13.79 -4.82 -7.38
C ALA A 16 13.10 -3.99 -6.29
N SER A 17 12.63 -4.70 -5.26
CA SER A 17 12.05 -4.11 -4.05
C SER A 17 13.11 -3.82 -3.01
N GLU A 18 12.80 -3.00 -2.00
CA GLU A 18 13.73 -2.66 -0.93
C GLU A 18 13.25 -3.22 0.41
N LEU A 19 14.11 -4.00 1.08
CA LEU A 19 13.91 -4.42 2.47
C LEU A 19 14.59 -3.43 3.39
N ILE A 20 13.84 -2.83 4.33
CA ILE A 20 14.26 -1.71 5.17
C ILE A 20 13.94 -2.00 6.62
N TRP A 21 14.94 -1.92 7.51
CA TRP A 21 14.77 -2.16 8.95
C TRP A 21 15.77 -1.39 9.79
N ASP A 22 15.46 -1.22 11.08
CA ASP A 22 16.39 -0.63 12.03
C ASP A 22 17.27 -1.71 12.66
N GLU A 23 18.52 -1.82 12.20
CA GLU A 23 19.49 -2.79 12.70
C GLU A 23 20.01 -2.50 14.12
N SER A 24 19.80 -1.26 14.62
CA SER A 24 20.18 -0.91 15.98
C SER A 24 19.21 -1.47 17.03
N LYS A 25 18.06 -1.95 16.63
CA LYS A 25 17.02 -2.50 17.49
C LYS A 25 17.05 -4.01 17.48
N SER A 26 17.06 -4.59 18.66
CA SER A 26 16.89 -6.02 18.85
C SER A 26 15.43 -6.45 18.74
N GLY A 27 15.19 -7.72 18.40
CA GLY A 27 13.88 -8.32 18.34
C GLY A 27 13.24 -8.28 16.93
N LYS A 28 12.29 -9.18 16.74
CA LYS A 28 11.54 -9.33 15.51
C LYS A 28 10.39 -8.32 15.44
N ARG A 29 10.19 -7.71 14.30
CA ARG A 29 9.14 -6.72 14.04
C ARG A 29 8.14 -7.19 13.02
N PRO A 30 6.87 -6.75 13.10
CA PRO A 30 5.88 -7.01 12.07
C PRO A 30 6.37 -6.61 10.67
N ILE A 31 5.94 -7.33 9.64
CA ILE A 31 6.22 -6.98 8.24
C ILE A 31 5.19 -5.96 7.77
N LEU A 32 5.65 -4.87 7.17
CA LEU A 32 4.83 -3.88 6.50
C LEU A 32 5.23 -3.76 5.03
N LEU A 33 4.37 -4.23 4.12
CA LEU A 33 4.52 -3.90 2.71
C LEU A 33 4.13 -2.44 2.50
N VAL A 34 4.97 -1.69 1.80
CA VAL A 34 4.70 -0.31 1.41
C VAL A 34 4.63 -0.24 -0.11
N ALA A 35 3.45 0.05 -0.64
CA ALA A 35 3.27 0.27 -2.07
C ALA A 35 3.31 1.78 -2.37
N PRO A 36 4.30 2.24 -3.17
CA PRO A 36 4.50 3.64 -3.49
C PRO A 36 3.40 4.18 -4.42
N ASN A 37 3.39 5.50 -4.64
CA ASN A 37 2.55 6.10 -5.66
C ASN A 37 2.97 5.67 -7.08
N TRP A 38 2.33 6.23 -8.09
CA TRP A 38 2.50 5.85 -9.49
C TRP A 38 3.91 6.08 -10.10
N PHE A 39 4.83 6.74 -9.39
CA PHE A 39 6.24 6.83 -9.80
C PHE A 39 7.06 5.61 -9.40
N GLY A 40 6.52 4.71 -8.57
CA GLY A 40 7.21 3.50 -8.13
C GLY A 40 8.29 3.78 -7.08
N VAL A 41 9.26 2.87 -7.00
CA VAL A 41 10.40 2.99 -6.06
C VAL A 41 11.33 4.11 -6.51
N THR A 42 11.36 5.19 -5.76
CA THR A 42 12.22 6.36 -5.97
C THR A 42 12.97 6.70 -4.67
N PRO A 43 14.05 7.52 -4.71
CA PRO A 43 14.75 7.95 -3.50
C PRO A 43 13.81 8.62 -2.47
N ALA A 44 12.81 9.37 -2.92
CA ALA A 44 11.80 9.97 -2.04
C ALA A 44 10.95 8.89 -1.34
N TRP A 45 10.57 7.84 -2.06
CA TRP A 45 9.82 6.72 -1.49
C TRP A 45 10.67 5.85 -0.57
N THR A 46 11.95 5.63 -0.88
CA THR A 46 12.90 5.00 0.05
C THR A 46 12.99 5.79 1.36
N GLY A 47 13.08 7.12 1.27
CA GLY A 47 13.07 7.99 2.47
C GLY A 47 11.77 7.87 3.28
N ARG A 48 10.62 7.84 2.61
CA ARG A 48 9.32 7.67 3.24
C ARG A 48 9.16 6.27 3.87
N ALA A 49 9.60 5.24 3.18
CA ALA A 49 9.58 3.87 3.68
C ALA A 49 10.48 3.70 4.92
N ARG A 50 11.64 4.38 4.97
CA ARG A 50 12.48 4.47 6.19
C ARG A 50 11.74 5.10 7.36
N ALA A 51 11.01 6.19 7.12
CA ALA A 51 10.21 6.84 8.16
C ALA A 51 9.08 5.94 8.66
N LEU A 52 8.43 5.18 7.76
CA LEU A 52 7.41 4.19 8.11
C LEU A 52 7.98 3.00 8.87
N ALA A 53 9.18 2.54 8.51
CA ALA A 53 9.88 1.49 9.25
C ALA A 53 10.09 1.92 10.70
N GLY A 54 10.70 3.09 10.90
CA GLY A 54 10.97 3.62 12.23
C GLY A 54 11.51 2.54 13.17
N GLU A 55 10.94 2.47 14.38
CA GLU A 55 11.22 1.41 15.35
C GLU A 55 10.20 0.26 15.30
N ARG A 56 9.18 0.35 14.43
CA ARG A 56 7.97 -0.49 14.51
C ARG A 56 7.97 -1.68 13.56
N TYR A 57 8.46 -1.50 12.33
CA TYR A 57 8.25 -2.47 11.27
C TYR A 57 9.55 -2.89 10.58
N CYS A 58 9.52 -4.10 10.03
CA CYS A 58 10.37 -4.50 8.92
C CYS A 58 9.61 -4.15 7.64
N VAL A 59 10.05 -3.12 6.91
CA VAL A 59 9.35 -2.60 5.74
C VAL A 59 9.87 -3.26 4.46
N PHE A 60 8.94 -3.60 3.57
CA PHE A 60 9.24 -4.00 2.21
C PHE A 60 8.61 -3.00 1.24
N LEU A 61 9.43 -2.11 0.67
CA LEU A 61 9.00 -1.15 -0.35
C LEU A 61 8.89 -1.86 -1.69
N VAL A 62 7.65 -1.98 -2.18
CA VAL A 62 7.32 -2.84 -3.31
C VAL A 62 7.64 -2.19 -4.65
N ASP A 63 8.43 -2.87 -5.47
CA ASP A 63 8.52 -2.59 -6.90
C ASP A 63 7.34 -3.26 -7.62
N VAL A 64 6.45 -2.47 -8.19
CA VAL A 64 5.24 -2.97 -8.89
C VAL A 64 5.45 -3.03 -10.40
N TYR A 65 6.42 -2.26 -10.92
CA TYR A 65 6.61 -2.12 -12.37
C TYR A 65 7.67 -3.03 -12.97
N GLY A 66 8.65 -3.42 -12.16
CA GLY A 66 9.82 -4.20 -12.57
C GLY A 66 11.10 -3.40 -12.52
N GLU A 67 12.23 -4.09 -12.38
CA GLU A 67 13.56 -3.51 -12.29
C GLU A 67 13.86 -2.63 -13.51
N GLY A 68 14.33 -1.41 -13.26
CA GLY A 68 14.64 -0.43 -14.30
C GLY A 68 13.44 0.30 -14.89
N LYS A 69 12.21 -0.15 -14.61
CA LYS A 69 10.99 0.53 -15.07
C LYS A 69 10.59 1.59 -14.04
N ARG A 70 11.06 2.81 -14.24
CA ARG A 70 10.77 3.96 -13.35
C ARG A 70 10.25 5.11 -14.18
N PRO A 71 8.94 5.44 -14.07
CA PRO A 71 8.39 6.62 -14.73
C PRO A 71 9.13 7.90 -14.32
N THR A 72 9.44 8.73 -15.28
CA THR A 72 10.17 9.98 -15.09
C THR A 72 9.27 11.21 -15.11
N ASP A 73 8.07 11.07 -15.69
CA ASP A 73 7.06 12.11 -15.75
C ASP A 73 5.65 11.56 -15.50
N ARG A 74 4.65 12.46 -15.43
CA ARG A 74 3.24 12.12 -15.17
C ARG A 74 2.62 11.27 -16.27
N SER A 75 3.00 11.44 -17.52
CA SER A 75 2.47 10.68 -18.67
C SER A 75 2.93 9.23 -18.59
N GLU A 76 4.22 9.01 -18.38
CA GLU A 76 4.80 7.68 -18.18
C GLU A 76 4.21 6.99 -16.95
N ALA A 77 4.05 7.74 -15.84
CA ALA A 77 3.46 7.21 -14.61
C ALA A 77 1.99 6.79 -14.81
N ALA A 78 1.21 7.60 -15.53
CA ALA A 78 -0.17 7.26 -15.87
C ALA A 78 -0.24 6.02 -16.77
N ALA A 79 0.61 5.94 -17.79
CA ALA A 79 0.68 4.78 -18.69
C ALA A 79 1.06 3.49 -17.93
N ALA A 80 2.08 3.55 -17.06
CA ALA A 80 2.51 2.42 -16.26
C ALA A 80 1.43 1.95 -15.29
N ALA A 81 0.77 2.86 -14.57
CA ALA A 81 -0.31 2.54 -13.66
C ALA A 81 -1.53 1.95 -14.40
N ASN A 82 -1.89 2.51 -15.55
CA ASN A 82 -3.00 2.00 -16.36
C ASN A 82 -2.71 0.61 -16.94
N ALA A 83 -1.47 0.32 -17.32
CA ALA A 83 -1.07 -1.02 -17.75
C ALA A 83 -1.27 -2.05 -16.63
N GLN A 84 -0.98 -1.70 -15.36
CA GLN A 84 -1.26 -2.57 -14.21
C GLN A 84 -2.77 -2.79 -14.01
N ARG A 85 -3.57 -1.73 -14.09
CA ARG A 85 -5.04 -1.82 -13.95
C ARG A 85 -5.67 -2.67 -15.05
N ALA A 86 -5.12 -2.64 -16.27
CA ALA A 86 -5.57 -3.45 -17.39
C ALA A 86 -5.24 -4.95 -17.24
N ASP A 87 -4.17 -5.29 -16.51
CA ASP A 87 -3.77 -6.67 -16.19
C ASP A 87 -3.92 -6.95 -14.68
N THR A 88 -5.13 -6.89 -14.16
CA THR A 88 -5.39 -7.16 -12.73
C THR A 88 -4.85 -8.53 -12.27
N PRO A 89 -4.95 -9.64 -13.01
CA PRO A 89 -4.32 -10.89 -12.60
C PRO A 89 -2.79 -10.78 -12.47
N GLY A 90 -2.12 -10.11 -13.40
CA GLY A 90 -0.67 -9.86 -13.34
C GLY A 90 -0.32 -8.95 -12.16
N TRP A 91 -1.09 -7.89 -11.95
CA TRP A 91 -0.94 -6.99 -10.82
C TRP A 91 -1.00 -7.74 -9.47
N ARG A 92 -2.03 -8.58 -9.29
CA ARG A 92 -2.19 -9.45 -8.11
C ARG A 92 -1.01 -10.40 -7.92
N ARG A 93 -0.53 -11.05 -9.01
CA ARG A 93 0.65 -11.94 -8.93
C ARG A 93 1.90 -11.19 -8.47
N ARG A 94 2.13 -9.95 -8.94
CA ARG A 94 3.27 -9.11 -8.51
C ARG A 94 3.19 -8.78 -7.02
N MET A 95 2.02 -8.41 -6.53
CA MET A 95 1.81 -8.11 -5.11
C MET A 95 1.95 -9.36 -4.23
N ALA A 96 1.46 -10.50 -4.67
CA ALA A 96 1.62 -11.78 -3.97
C ALA A 96 3.10 -12.20 -3.87
N ALA A 97 3.85 -12.08 -4.97
CA ALA A 97 5.28 -12.36 -4.99
C ALA A 97 6.06 -11.39 -4.07
N ALA A 98 5.69 -10.10 -4.05
CA ALA A 98 6.30 -9.15 -3.13
C ALA A 98 6.08 -9.56 -1.66
N LEU A 99 4.87 -9.99 -1.30
CA LEU A 99 4.57 -10.49 0.05
C LEU A 99 5.39 -11.74 0.39
N GLU A 100 5.45 -12.70 -0.52
CA GLU A 100 6.23 -13.94 -0.33
C GLU A 100 7.71 -13.62 -0.09
N HIS A 101 8.29 -12.73 -0.93
CA HIS A 101 9.69 -12.33 -0.80
C HIS A 101 9.94 -11.49 0.47
N ALA A 102 9.02 -10.61 0.85
CA ALA A 102 9.10 -9.87 2.10
C ALA A 102 9.19 -10.82 3.31
N VAL A 103 8.32 -11.83 3.36
CA VAL A 103 8.32 -12.83 4.43
C VAL A 103 9.61 -13.64 4.41
N ARG A 104 9.96 -14.24 3.27
CA ARG A 104 11.13 -15.11 3.13
C ARG A 104 12.44 -14.41 3.48
N GLU A 105 12.64 -13.21 2.92
CA GLU A 105 13.91 -12.50 3.09
C GLU A 105 14.08 -11.89 4.49
N SER A 106 12.99 -11.49 5.13
CA SER A 106 13.03 -11.01 6.51
C SER A 106 13.17 -12.15 7.54
N ASP A 107 12.55 -13.29 7.28
CA ASP A 107 12.70 -14.50 8.11
C ASP A 107 14.13 -15.04 8.06
N LYS A 108 14.70 -15.17 6.85
CA LYS A 108 16.09 -15.59 6.62
C LYS A 108 17.11 -14.75 7.41
N ARG A 109 16.81 -13.46 7.61
CA ARG A 109 17.65 -12.52 8.40
C ARG A 109 17.31 -12.52 9.89
N GLY A 110 16.23 -13.19 10.29
CA GLY A 110 15.75 -13.22 11.67
C GLY A 110 15.24 -11.88 12.22
N ILE A 111 14.88 -10.93 11.31
CA ILE A 111 14.52 -9.54 11.66
C ILE A 111 13.03 -9.29 11.81
N ALA A 112 12.18 -10.22 11.34
CA ALA A 112 10.74 -10.02 11.36
C ALA A 112 9.97 -11.11 12.11
N ASP A 113 8.86 -10.67 12.73
CA ASP A 113 7.76 -11.55 13.16
C ASP A 113 6.86 -11.82 11.95
N THR A 114 7.13 -12.93 11.30
CA THR A 114 6.42 -13.32 10.07
C THR A 114 4.97 -13.73 10.29
N SER A 115 4.49 -13.81 11.53
CA SER A 115 3.08 -14.02 11.84
C SER A 115 2.24 -12.74 11.72
N LYS A 116 2.90 -11.56 11.76
CA LYS A 116 2.28 -10.24 11.69
C LYS A 116 2.64 -9.53 10.38
N ARG A 117 1.69 -9.42 9.49
CA ARG A 117 1.86 -8.88 8.13
C ARG A 117 0.75 -7.89 7.81
N ALA A 118 1.13 -6.71 7.37
CA ALA A 118 0.21 -5.69 6.90
C ALA A 118 0.73 -5.03 5.61
N ALA A 119 -0.14 -4.31 4.93
CA ALA A 119 0.22 -3.54 3.75
C ALA A 119 -0.37 -2.13 3.83
N ILE A 120 0.41 -1.12 3.45
CA ILE A 120 -0.04 0.26 3.28
C ILE A 120 0.37 0.75 1.90
N GLY A 121 -0.52 1.46 1.23
CA GLY A 121 -0.26 2.02 -0.08
C GLY A 121 -0.81 3.42 -0.25
N PHE A 122 -0.18 4.20 -1.11
CA PHE A 122 -0.48 5.60 -1.33
C PHE A 122 -0.79 5.85 -2.81
N CYS A 123 -1.85 6.60 -3.13
CA CYS A 123 -2.26 6.85 -4.50
C CYS A 123 -2.46 5.52 -5.25
N PHE A 124 -1.76 5.31 -6.37
CA PHE A 124 -1.74 4.02 -7.09
C PHE A 124 -1.42 2.83 -6.17
N GLY A 125 -0.49 3.01 -5.23
CA GLY A 125 -0.12 1.98 -4.26
C GLY A 125 -1.26 1.57 -3.33
N GLY A 126 -2.22 2.45 -3.07
CA GLY A 126 -3.45 2.10 -2.34
C GLY A 126 -4.27 1.04 -3.06
N GLY A 127 -4.38 1.16 -4.39
CA GLY A 127 -4.95 0.12 -5.24
C GLY A 127 -4.16 -1.19 -5.17
N CYS A 128 -2.80 -1.12 -5.17
CA CYS A 128 -1.94 -2.29 -5.08
C CYS A 128 -2.24 -3.14 -3.84
N VAL A 129 -2.31 -2.51 -2.67
CA VAL A 129 -2.56 -3.24 -1.42
C VAL A 129 -4.00 -3.73 -1.31
N PHE A 130 -4.96 -3.02 -1.90
CA PHE A 130 -6.34 -3.49 -1.96
C PHE A 130 -6.51 -4.67 -2.91
N GLU A 131 -5.80 -4.71 -4.05
CA GLU A 131 -5.80 -5.89 -4.92
C GLU A 131 -5.15 -7.11 -4.27
N LEU A 132 -4.09 -6.91 -3.45
CA LEU A 132 -3.54 -7.98 -2.62
C LEU A 132 -4.58 -8.53 -1.62
N ALA A 133 -5.31 -7.64 -0.96
CA ALA A 133 -6.37 -8.06 -0.02
C ALA A 133 -7.53 -8.76 -0.75
N ARG A 134 -7.98 -8.22 -1.90
CA ARG A 134 -9.07 -8.81 -2.71
C ARG A 134 -8.77 -10.22 -3.18
N MET A 135 -7.52 -10.53 -3.51
CA MET A 135 -7.15 -11.90 -3.88
C MET A 135 -7.04 -12.86 -2.70
N GLY A 136 -7.24 -12.41 -1.48
CA GLY A 136 -7.10 -13.20 -0.26
C GLY A 136 -5.66 -13.32 0.24
N GLY A 137 -4.83 -12.31 -0.04
CA GLY A 137 -3.45 -12.26 0.44
C GLY A 137 -3.36 -12.44 1.96
N ASP A 138 -2.34 -13.13 2.42
CA ASP A 138 -2.15 -13.49 3.83
C ASP A 138 -1.54 -12.32 4.62
N ILE A 139 -2.36 -11.29 4.83
CA ILE A 139 -2.09 -10.09 5.62
C ILE A 139 -3.26 -9.81 6.56
N GLN A 140 -3.00 -9.21 7.74
CA GLN A 140 -4.03 -8.86 8.70
C GLN A 140 -4.69 -7.51 8.40
N ALA A 141 -3.95 -6.56 7.81
CA ALA A 141 -4.46 -5.24 7.45
C ALA A 141 -4.01 -4.79 6.08
N ALA A 142 -4.90 -4.10 5.34
CA ALA A 142 -4.61 -3.38 4.12
C ALA A 142 -5.09 -1.93 4.27
N VAL A 143 -4.18 -0.96 4.17
CA VAL A 143 -4.47 0.48 4.30
C VAL A 143 -4.23 1.18 2.99
N SER A 144 -5.24 1.85 2.45
CA SER A 144 -5.15 2.69 1.26
C SER A 144 -5.29 4.16 1.63
N VAL A 145 -4.27 4.95 1.38
CA VAL A 145 -4.26 6.40 1.63
C VAL A 145 -4.37 7.12 0.29
N HIS A 146 -5.44 7.88 0.11
CA HIS A 146 -5.85 8.53 -1.16
C HIS A 146 -5.63 7.65 -2.39
N GLY A 147 -5.97 6.36 -2.30
CA GLY A 147 -5.71 5.40 -3.36
C GLY A 147 -6.97 4.99 -4.14
N ASP A 148 -6.75 4.17 -5.17
CA ASP A 148 -7.84 3.55 -5.92
C ASP A 148 -8.68 2.64 -5.00
N LEU A 149 -10.00 2.87 -5.00
CA LEU A 149 -10.93 2.08 -4.18
C LEU A 149 -11.50 0.87 -4.91
N ILE A 150 -11.68 0.97 -6.21
CA ILE A 150 -12.39 -0.01 -7.02
C ILE A 150 -11.40 -0.78 -7.88
N GLY A 151 -11.46 -2.11 -7.80
CA GLY A 151 -10.76 -3.02 -8.70
C GLY A 151 -11.67 -3.46 -9.87
N SER A 152 -11.06 -3.87 -10.97
CA SER A 152 -11.79 -4.46 -12.10
C SER A 152 -12.28 -5.88 -11.84
N MET A 153 -11.76 -6.53 -10.79
CA MET A 153 -12.13 -7.88 -10.35
C MET A 153 -12.54 -7.86 -8.89
N PRO A 154 -13.82 -7.64 -8.58
CA PRO A 154 -14.33 -7.64 -7.21
C PRO A 154 -14.02 -8.96 -6.49
N ALA A 155 -13.93 -8.90 -5.17
CA ALA A 155 -13.72 -10.10 -4.38
C ALA A 155 -15.00 -10.91 -4.24
N ALA A 156 -14.86 -12.24 -4.17
CA ALA A 156 -15.96 -13.12 -3.81
C ALA A 156 -16.29 -13.04 -2.30
N PRO A 157 -17.49 -13.45 -1.86
CA PRO A 157 -17.81 -13.52 -0.45
C PRO A 157 -16.76 -14.30 0.36
N LYS A 158 -16.32 -13.72 1.49
CA LYS A 158 -15.31 -14.27 2.41
C LYS A 158 -13.89 -14.46 1.80
N GLN A 159 -13.64 -13.91 0.63
CA GLN A 159 -12.31 -13.97 0.01
C GLN A 159 -11.32 -13.03 0.70
N ILE A 160 -11.75 -11.83 1.07
CA ILE A 160 -10.92 -10.86 1.78
C ILE A 160 -10.74 -11.32 3.23
N LYS A 161 -9.51 -11.55 3.63
CA LYS A 161 -9.14 -11.97 5.00
C LYS A 161 -8.66 -10.80 5.84
N ALA A 162 -8.05 -9.81 5.20
CA ALA A 162 -7.55 -8.61 5.84
C ALA A 162 -8.67 -7.68 6.30
N ALA A 163 -8.44 -6.95 7.40
CA ALA A 163 -9.20 -5.75 7.66
C ALA A 163 -8.73 -4.64 6.70
N MET A 164 -9.67 -3.85 6.16
CA MET A 164 -9.39 -2.85 5.14
C MET A 164 -9.67 -1.44 5.66
N LEU A 165 -8.71 -0.52 5.49
CA LEU A 165 -8.87 0.89 5.82
C LEU A 165 -8.68 1.74 4.58
N ALA A 166 -9.69 2.53 4.23
CA ALA A 166 -9.64 3.53 3.17
C ALA A 166 -9.59 4.94 3.78
N ILE A 167 -8.62 5.77 3.42
CA ILE A 167 -8.49 7.15 3.89
C ILE A 167 -8.46 8.10 2.69
N HIS A 168 -9.42 9.03 2.60
CA HIS A 168 -9.64 9.89 1.43
C HIS A 168 -9.91 11.34 1.77
N GLY A 169 -9.70 12.21 0.78
CA GLY A 169 -10.28 13.54 0.73
C GLY A 169 -11.69 13.51 0.12
N SER A 170 -12.63 14.35 0.60
CA SER A 170 -13.99 14.40 0.04
C SER A 170 -14.01 14.93 -1.40
N GLU A 171 -13.04 15.79 -1.75
CA GLU A 171 -12.89 16.42 -3.08
C GLU A 171 -11.86 15.69 -3.96
N ASP A 172 -11.46 14.47 -3.58
CA ASP A 172 -10.52 13.68 -4.36
C ASP A 172 -11.16 13.20 -5.67
N PRO A 173 -10.68 13.66 -6.85
CA PRO A 173 -11.25 13.26 -8.14
C PRO A 173 -11.00 11.79 -8.49
N ILE A 174 -10.02 11.16 -7.86
CA ILE A 174 -9.74 9.71 -8.03
C ILE A 174 -10.73 8.86 -7.24
N ALA A 175 -11.22 9.38 -6.10
CA ALA A 175 -12.16 8.68 -5.23
C ALA A 175 -13.46 9.47 -5.01
N PRO A 176 -14.20 9.84 -6.09
CA PRO A 176 -15.47 10.54 -5.97
C PRO A 176 -16.47 9.70 -5.16
N LYS A 177 -17.55 10.34 -4.69
CA LYS A 177 -18.56 9.68 -3.84
C LYS A 177 -19.04 8.34 -4.42
N SER A 178 -19.27 8.27 -5.72
CA SER A 178 -19.72 7.04 -6.39
C SER A 178 -18.74 5.87 -6.24
N ARG A 179 -17.43 6.12 -6.24
CA ARG A 179 -16.41 5.09 -6.00
C ARG A 179 -16.35 4.68 -4.52
N ARG A 180 -16.55 5.62 -3.61
CA ARG A 180 -16.64 5.33 -2.16
C ARG A 180 -17.85 4.46 -1.86
N ASP A 181 -19.01 4.82 -2.41
CA ASP A 181 -20.25 4.03 -2.25
C ASP A 181 -20.10 2.61 -2.84
N ALA A 182 -19.43 2.47 -3.99
CA ALA A 182 -19.19 1.16 -4.60
C ALA A 182 -18.19 0.31 -3.79
N PHE A 183 -17.17 0.92 -3.19
CA PHE A 183 -16.26 0.24 -2.27
C PHE A 183 -17.03 -0.28 -1.03
N GLU A 184 -17.86 0.56 -0.43
CA GLU A 184 -18.70 0.15 0.71
C GLU A 184 -19.58 -1.03 0.34
N ALA A 185 -20.26 -0.96 -0.79
CA ALA A 185 -21.11 -2.06 -1.28
C ALA A 185 -20.33 -3.36 -1.51
N GLU A 186 -19.12 -3.28 -2.07
CA GLU A 186 -18.23 -4.44 -2.22
C GLU A 186 -17.85 -5.03 -0.86
N MET A 187 -17.43 -4.20 0.09
CA MET A 187 -17.03 -4.67 1.42
C MET A 187 -18.18 -5.34 2.17
N GLN A 188 -19.38 -4.80 2.07
CA GLN A 188 -20.59 -5.39 2.63
C GLN A 188 -20.90 -6.73 1.96
N TYR A 189 -20.86 -6.79 0.63
CA TYR A 189 -21.09 -8.02 -0.14
C TYR A 189 -20.09 -9.13 0.22
N CYS A 190 -18.81 -8.77 0.35
CA CYS A 190 -17.75 -9.72 0.70
C CYS A 190 -17.79 -10.16 2.16
N GLY A 191 -18.50 -9.44 3.04
CA GLY A 191 -18.43 -9.62 4.49
C GLY A 191 -17.06 -9.30 5.06
N ALA A 192 -16.34 -8.37 4.45
CA ALA A 192 -15.03 -7.93 4.90
C ALA A 192 -15.14 -7.03 6.15
N LYS A 193 -14.12 -7.04 7.00
CA LYS A 193 -13.94 -6.01 8.03
C LYS A 193 -13.36 -4.77 7.37
N TRP A 194 -14.01 -3.62 7.53
CA TRP A 194 -13.53 -2.40 6.87
C TRP A 194 -13.86 -1.13 7.65
N GLN A 195 -13.07 -0.10 7.40
CA GLN A 195 -13.31 1.27 7.86
C GLN A 195 -13.00 2.23 6.73
N MET A 196 -13.68 3.37 6.71
CA MET A 196 -13.41 4.47 5.79
C MET A 196 -13.34 5.78 6.56
N MET A 197 -12.28 6.55 6.30
CA MET A 197 -12.13 7.91 6.81
C MET A 197 -12.12 8.89 5.64
N THR A 198 -12.98 9.90 5.72
CA THR A 198 -13.05 10.96 4.72
C THR A 198 -12.76 12.31 5.37
N PHE A 199 -11.74 13.00 4.87
CA PHE A 199 -11.43 14.38 5.26
C PHE A 199 -12.21 15.35 4.39
N GLY A 200 -13.05 16.21 4.99
CA GLY A 200 -13.83 17.21 4.27
C GLY A 200 -12.95 18.27 3.59
N GLY A 201 -13.24 18.57 2.31
CA GLY A 201 -12.58 19.62 1.53
C GLY A 201 -11.16 19.28 1.05
N LEU A 202 -10.65 18.07 1.27
CA LEU A 202 -9.32 17.70 0.81
C LEU A 202 -9.35 17.02 -0.57
N TYR A 203 -8.32 17.34 -1.36
CA TYR A 203 -8.04 16.76 -2.67
C TYR A 203 -7.18 15.49 -2.57
N HIS A 204 -6.80 14.94 -3.73
CA HIS A 204 -5.86 13.82 -3.84
C HIS A 204 -4.47 14.17 -3.29
N SER A 205 -3.64 13.16 -3.00
CA SER A 205 -2.23 13.30 -2.57
C SER A 205 -2.01 14.20 -1.35
N PHE A 206 -2.98 14.28 -0.44
CA PHE A 206 -2.86 15.15 0.75
C PHE A 206 -1.73 14.74 1.70
N THR A 207 -1.11 13.58 1.51
CA THR A 207 0.10 13.17 2.26
C THR A 207 1.41 13.41 1.51
N ASP A 208 1.37 13.89 0.25
CA ASP A 208 2.56 14.02 -0.59
C ASP A 208 3.13 15.44 -0.48
N ILE A 209 4.21 15.57 0.31
CA ILE A 209 4.88 16.85 0.57
C ILE A 209 5.28 17.51 -0.75
N GLY A 210 4.98 18.81 -0.89
CA GLY A 210 5.30 19.60 -2.07
C GLY A 210 4.26 19.53 -3.20
N VAL A 211 3.25 18.67 -3.10
CA VAL A 211 2.15 18.64 -4.08
C VAL A 211 1.19 19.81 -3.81
N ASN A 212 0.99 20.67 -4.82
CA ASN A 212 0.08 21.80 -4.75
C ASN A 212 -0.49 22.11 -6.15
N VAL A 213 -1.48 21.35 -6.58
CA VAL A 213 -2.16 21.48 -7.90
C VAL A 213 -3.69 21.36 -7.71
N PRO A 214 -4.32 22.25 -6.93
CA PRO A 214 -5.77 22.19 -6.76
C PRO A 214 -6.50 22.50 -8.10
N PRO A 215 -7.67 21.90 -8.33
CA PRO A 215 -8.42 21.00 -7.47
C PRO A 215 -8.05 19.52 -7.64
N GLU A 216 -6.94 19.19 -8.29
CA GLU A 216 -6.55 17.78 -8.48
C GLU A 216 -5.95 17.18 -7.21
N ALA A 217 -4.89 17.81 -6.69
CA ALA A 217 -4.09 17.28 -5.59
C ALA A 217 -3.46 18.39 -4.77
N GLN A 218 -3.43 18.23 -3.44
CA GLN A 218 -2.81 19.22 -2.56
C GLN A 218 -2.39 18.58 -1.24
N TYR A 219 -1.14 18.85 -0.83
CA TYR A 219 -0.62 18.44 0.48
C TYR A 219 -1.35 19.16 1.61
N ASN A 220 -1.66 18.43 2.69
CA ASN A 220 -2.17 18.99 3.93
C ASN A 220 -1.48 18.31 5.12
N GLU A 221 -0.64 19.04 5.83
CA GLU A 221 0.18 18.53 6.92
C GLU A 221 -0.65 17.91 8.05
N ASN A 222 -1.72 18.57 8.46
CA ASN A 222 -2.57 18.08 9.55
C ASN A 222 -3.28 16.77 9.17
N ALA A 223 -3.82 16.71 7.97
CA ALA A 223 -4.47 15.50 7.48
C ALA A 223 -3.46 14.37 7.26
N ALA A 224 -2.27 14.68 6.74
CA ALA A 224 -1.19 13.70 6.59
C ALA A 224 -0.82 13.08 7.93
N ARG A 225 -0.58 13.89 8.95
CA ARG A 225 -0.27 13.43 10.31
C ARG A 225 -1.39 12.54 10.88
N GLN A 226 -2.64 12.94 10.71
CA GLN A 226 -3.80 12.16 11.18
C GLN A 226 -3.92 10.84 10.40
N ALA A 227 -3.76 10.86 9.07
CA ALA A 227 -3.82 9.65 8.25
C ALA A 227 -2.77 8.62 8.67
N TYR A 228 -1.53 9.03 8.95
CA TYR A 228 -0.51 8.13 9.49
C TYR A 228 -0.88 7.60 10.88
N ALA A 229 -1.35 8.44 11.79
CA ALA A 229 -1.75 8.02 13.13
C ALA A 229 -2.86 6.96 13.08
N TRP A 230 -3.90 7.18 12.26
CA TRP A 230 -4.97 6.23 12.04
C TRP A 230 -4.49 4.93 11.38
N SER A 231 -3.61 5.03 10.39
CA SER A 231 -3.04 3.86 9.72
C SER A 231 -2.29 2.96 10.71
N TYR A 232 -1.45 3.54 11.56
CA TYR A 232 -0.73 2.78 12.60
C TYR A 232 -1.68 2.14 13.61
N ALA A 233 -2.62 2.91 14.14
CA ALA A 233 -3.60 2.38 15.10
C ALA A 233 -4.42 1.23 14.51
N PHE A 234 -4.86 1.36 13.27
CA PHE A 234 -5.60 0.32 12.57
C PHE A 234 -4.77 -0.96 12.37
N ILE A 235 -3.53 -0.84 11.93
CA ILE A 235 -2.62 -1.97 11.73
C ILE A 235 -2.35 -2.69 13.07
N GLU A 236 -2.07 -1.95 14.15
CA GLU A 236 -1.84 -2.54 15.47
C GLU A 236 -3.08 -3.25 16.02
N ASN A 237 -4.28 -2.68 15.82
CA ASN A 237 -5.53 -3.32 16.20
C ASN A 237 -5.79 -4.61 15.38
N ALA A 238 -5.44 -4.62 14.10
CA ALA A 238 -5.52 -5.82 13.28
C ALA A 238 -4.58 -6.93 13.81
N PHE A 239 -3.35 -6.58 14.17
CA PHE A 239 -2.39 -7.53 14.76
C PHE A 239 -2.85 -8.06 16.13
N ALA A 240 -3.56 -7.24 16.88
CA ALA A 240 -4.13 -7.64 18.18
C ALA A 240 -5.45 -8.43 18.06
N GLY A 241 -6.05 -8.50 16.85
CA GLY A 241 -7.34 -9.15 16.62
C GLY A 241 -8.54 -8.40 17.22
N THR A 242 -8.41 -7.08 17.41
CA THR A 242 -9.43 -6.21 18.05
C THR A 242 -10.28 -5.41 17.06
N LEU A 243 -10.17 -5.67 15.76
CA LEU A 243 -11.01 -5.10 14.70
C LEU A 243 -12.23 -5.96 14.42
#